data_d6c192b62b14210bc02be85979888851
#
_entry.id   d6c192b62b14210bc02be85979888851
#
_cell.length_a   1.000
_cell.length_b   1.000
_cell.length_c   1.000
_cell.angle_alpha   90.00
_cell.angle_beta   90.00
_cell.angle_gamma   90.00
#
_symmetry.space_group_name_H-M   'P 1'
#
loop_
_entity.id
_entity.type
_entity.pdbx_description
1 polymer ?
#
loop_
_entity_poly.entity_id
_entity_poly.type
_entity_poly.pdbx_seq_one_letter_code
_entity_poly.pdbx_strand_id
1 'polypeptide(L)'
;MVKMKYLIVALLITIVGISAIFLFLPSEEKKVKKRFALLSEYISKDSGENTFIMANKIKGISGLFGENCNFAVSDYSLSGNYTREEISGIALRGRAHFSTLGLKFYDLKVSFREKDVAQVNLTARLTGKSVYGEQIDETRELLCVLKKIDKKWLFSSFEVIEILKR
;
A
#
# COMPACT_ATOMS: atom_id res chain seq x y z
N MET A 1 47.42 3.59 31.76
CA MET A 1 47.24 2.92 30.42
C MET A 1 45.98 2.05 30.35
N VAL A 2 45.57 1.39 31.43
CA VAL A 2 44.37 0.50 31.39
C VAL A 2 43.05 1.26 31.07
N LYS A 3 42.85 2.47 31.63
CA LYS A 3 41.61 3.25 31.41
C LYS A 3 41.36 3.68 29.96
N MET A 4 42.41 3.93 29.18
CA MET A 4 42.27 4.35 27.79
C MET A 4 41.80 3.21 26.86
N LYS A 5 42.21 1.96 27.11
CA LYS A 5 41.77 0.77 26.38
C LYS A 5 40.25 0.51 26.59
N TYR A 6 39.74 0.68 27.80
CA TYR A 6 38.30 0.53 28.08
C TYR A 6 37.46 1.61 27.43
N LEU A 7 37.96 2.85 27.32
CA LEU A 7 37.29 3.94 26.61
C LEU A 7 37.18 3.64 25.11
N ILE A 8 38.23 3.10 24.49
CA ILE A 8 38.24 2.73 23.06
C ILE A 8 37.25 1.57 22.81
N VAL A 9 37.23 0.57 23.67
CA VAL A 9 36.29 -0.57 23.56
C VAL A 9 34.82 -0.09 23.74
N ALA A 10 34.55 0.77 24.71
CA ALA A 10 33.23 1.35 24.91
C ALA A 10 32.77 2.16 23.70
N LEU A 11 33.66 2.97 23.11
CA LEU A 11 33.38 3.74 21.91
C LEU A 11 33.04 2.83 20.69
N LEU A 12 33.81 1.75 20.49
CA LEU A 12 33.55 0.77 19.43
C LEU A 12 32.20 0.07 19.59
N ILE A 13 31.85 -0.35 20.80
CA ILE A 13 30.58 -0.99 21.13
C ILE A 13 29.41 0.00 20.83
N THR A 14 29.58 1.29 21.18
CA THR A 14 28.57 2.32 20.94
C THR A 14 28.37 2.54 19.43
N ILE A 15 29.46 2.62 18.66
CA ILE A 15 29.41 2.79 17.20
C ILE A 15 28.73 1.59 16.54
N VAL A 16 29.10 0.36 16.93
CA VAL A 16 28.48 -0.86 16.41
C VAL A 16 27.00 -0.93 16.80
N GLY A 17 26.63 -0.56 18.02
CA GLY A 17 25.24 -0.50 18.47
C GLY A 17 24.41 0.50 17.68
N ILE A 18 24.91 1.71 17.44
CA ILE A 18 24.25 2.75 16.63
C ILE A 18 24.11 2.28 15.17
N SER A 19 25.16 1.70 14.59
CA SER A 19 25.13 1.18 13.20
C SER A 19 24.10 0.05 13.07
N ALA A 20 24.01 -0.85 14.04
CA ALA A 20 23.01 -1.91 14.05
C ALA A 20 21.58 -1.35 14.08
N ILE A 21 21.31 -0.32 14.89
CA ILE A 21 19.99 0.33 14.94
C ILE A 21 19.60 0.90 13.56
N PHE A 22 20.53 1.58 12.86
CA PHE A 22 20.29 2.12 11.53
C PHE A 22 20.03 1.03 10.47
N LEU A 23 20.69 -0.12 10.57
CA LEU A 23 20.50 -1.26 9.67
C LEU A 23 19.17 -1.99 9.91
N PHE A 24 18.66 -2.02 11.14
CA PHE A 24 17.41 -2.69 11.50
C PHE A 24 16.17 -1.82 11.36
N LEU A 25 16.30 -0.48 11.27
CA LEU A 25 15.17 0.39 11.01
C LEU A 25 14.71 0.20 9.54
N PRO A 26 13.43 -0.16 9.31
CA PRO A 26 12.94 -0.28 7.95
C PRO A 26 13.05 1.09 7.26
N SER A 27 13.69 1.11 6.08
CA SER A 27 13.78 2.31 5.26
C SER A 27 12.38 2.85 4.95
N GLU A 28 12.24 4.17 4.73
CA GLU A 28 10.95 4.79 4.37
C GLU A 28 10.36 4.14 3.11
N GLU A 29 11.21 3.74 2.16
CA GLU A 29 10.79 2.99 0.97
C GLU A 29 10.13 1.65 1.33
N LYS A 30 10.72 0.87 2.25
CA LYS A 30 10.12 -0.39 2.73
C LYS A 30 8.78 -0.15 3.40
N LYS A 31 8.63 0.95 4.15
CA LYS A 31 7.35 1.33 4.79
C LYS A 31 6.29 1.67 3.76
N VAL A 32 6.65 2.40 2.69
CA VAL A 32 5.75 2.70 1.57
C VAL A 32 5.34 1.41 0.85
N LYS A 33 6.30 0.56 0.44
CA LYS A 33 6.01 -0.72 -0.22
C LYS A 33 5.11 -1.63 0.62
N LYS A 34 5.28 -1.62 1.95
CA LYS A 34 4.40 -2.37 2.87
C LYS A 34 2.94 -1.92 2.77
N ARG A 35 2.64 -0.64 2.47
CA ARG A 35 1.25 -0.17 2.30
C ARG A 35 0.59 -0.82 1.09
N PHE A 36 1.32 -0.98 -0.02
CA PHE A 36 0.82 -1.70 -1.19
C PHE A 36 0.60 -3.19 -0.91
N ALA A 37 1.50 -3.84 -0.17
CA ALA A 37 1.32 -5.22 0.25
C ALA A 37 0.05 -5.40 1.10
N LEU A 38 -0.20 -4.51 2.06
CA LEU A 38 -1.42 -4.52 2.87
C LEU A 38 -2.68 -4.23 2.03
N LEU A 39 -2.61 -3.29 1.08
CA LEU A 39 -3.74 -3.00 0.19
C LEU A 39 -4.06 -4.21 -0.69
N SER A 40 -3.03 -4.88 -1.25
CA SER A 40 -3.17 -6.13 -1.98
C SER A 40 -3.87 -7.21 -1.13
N GLU A 41 -3.40 -7.43 0.09
CA GLU A 41 -3.97 -8.40 1.04
C GLU A 41 -5.44 -8.09 1.37
N TYR A 42 -5.75 -6.84 1.68
CA TYR A 42 -7.10 -6.45 2.11
C TYR A 42 -8.11 -6.42 0.95
N ILE A 43 -7.68 -6.08 -0.26
CA ILE A 43 -8.55 -6.13 -1.45
C ILE A 43 -8.78 -7.58 -1.89
N SER A 44 -7.78 -8.44 -1.79
CA SER A 44 -7.90 -9.84 -2.21
C SER A 44 -8.90 -10.63 -1.37
N LYS A 45 -9.67 -11.51 -2.04
CA LYS A 45 -10.74 -12.33 -1.46
C LYS A 45 -10.62 -13.76 -1.95
N ASP A 46 -10.63 -14.71 -1.03
CA ASP A 46 -10.70 -16.14 -1.32
C ASP A 46 -12.15 -16.63 -1.32
N SER A 47 -12.39 -17.75 -2.01
CA SER A 47 -13.68 -18.44 -1.96
C SER A 47 -13.92 -18.97 -0.53
N GLY A 48 -15.02 -18.55 0.10
CA GLY A 48 -15.34 -18.95 1.48
C GLY A 48 -14.85 -18.00 2.57
N GLU A 49 -14.40 -16.81 2.20
CA GLU A 49 -14.10 -15.76 3.17
C GLU A 49 -15.35 -15.44 4.02
N ASN A 50 -15.24 -15.58 5.34
CA ASN A 50 -16.35 -15.30 6.25
C ASN A 50 -16.52 -13.78 6.51
N THR A 51 -17.69 -13.41 7.04
CA THR A 51 -18.07 -12.01 7.29
C THR A 51 -17.13 -11.30 8.26
N PHE A 52 -16.55 -12.01 9.24
CA PHE A 52 -15.62 -11.41 10.20
C PHE A 52 -14.29 -11.04 9.54
N ILE A 53 -13.75 -11.92 8.69
CA ILE A 53 -12.53 -11.64 7.91
C ILE A 53 -12.78 -10.46 6.96
N MET A 54 -13.93 -10.46 6.29
CA MET A 54 -14.33 -9.36 5.40
C MET A 54 -14.37 -8.02 6.15
N ALA A 55 -15.04 -7.95 7.30
CA ALA A 55 -15.14 -6.74 8.10
C ALA A 55 -13.76 -6.22 8.54
N ASN A 56 -12.86 -7.10 8.96
CA ASN A 56 -11.50 -6.74 9.34
C ASN A 56 -10.69 -6.20 8.15
N LYS A 57 -10.80 -6.81 6.98
CA LYS A 57 -10.14 -6.33 5.76
C LYS A 57 -10.65 -4.95 5.34
N ILE A 58 -11.97 -4.71 5.37
CA ILE A 58 -12.57 -3.40 5.06
C ILE A 58 -12.08 -2.33 6.05
N LYS A 59 -12.03 -2.63 7.34
CA LYS A 59 -11.43 -1.74 8.35
C LYS A 59 -9.95 -1.50 8.07
N GLY A 60 -9.22 -2.54 7.64
CA GLY A 60 -7.82 -2.44 7.22
C GLY A 60 -7.64 -1.49 6.03
N ILE A 61 -8.49 -1.61 5.00
CA ILE A 61 -8.48 -0.70 3.84
C ILE A 61 -8.65 0.74 4.30
N SER A 62 -9.69 1.03 5.10
CA SER A 62 -9.91 2.37 5.66
C SER A 62 -8.65 2.97 6.30
N GLY A 63 -7.92 2.17 7.07
CA GLY A 63 -6.69 2.60 7.75
C GLY A 63 -5.47 2.85 6.84
N LEU A 64 -5.56 2.52 5.55
CA LEU A 64 -4.48 2.78 4.58
C LEU A 64 -4.59 4.14 3.90
N PHE A 65 -5.78 4.77 3.90
CA PHE A 65 -6.05 6.03 3.21
C PHE A 65 -6.02 7.23 4.16
N GLY A 66 -5.67 8.40 3.60
CA GLY A 66 -5.86 9.68 4.26
C GLY A 66 -7.35 10.00 4.47
N GLU A 67 -7.66 11.17 5.02
CA GLU A 67 -9.05 11.63 5.18
C GLU A 67 -9.75 11.71 3.82
N ASN A 68 -9.01 12.15 2.80
CA ASN A 68 -9.44 12.22 1.41
C ASN A 68 -8.37 11.61 0.51
N CYS A 69 -8.80 10.92 -0.55
CA CYS A 69 -7.94 10.39 -1.60
C CYS A 69 -8.53 10.71 -2.96
N ASN A 70 -7.69 11.23 -3.85
CA ASN A 70 -8.08 11.55 -5.22
C ASN A 70 -7.87 10.33 -6.12
N PHE A 71 -8.90 10.00 -6.91
CA PHE A 71 -8.82 8.96 -7.94
C PHE A 71 -9.00 9.61 -9.32
N ALA A 72 -8.11 9.30 -10.24
CA ALA A 72 -8.18 9.67 -11.65
C ALA A 72 -8.19 8.40 -12.50
N VAL A 73 -9.36 7.77 -12.58
CA VAL A 73 -9.59 6.52 -13.32
C VAL A 73 -10.70 6.78 -14.34
N SER A 74 -10.30 7.20 -15.54
CA SER A 74 -11.22 7.70 -16.57
C SER A 74 -12.26 6.67 -17.04
N ASP A 75 -11.91 5.38 -17.06
CA ASP A 75 -12.74 4.34 -17.66
C ASP A 75 -13.89 3.83 -16.77
N TYR A 76 -13.91 4.14 -15.49
CA TYR A 76 -14.86 3.54 -14.54
C TYR A 76 -15.72 4.52 -13.76
N SER A 77 -15.82 5.77 -14.21
CA SER A 77 -16.52 6.82 -13.45
C SER A 77 -16.02 6.96 -11.98
N LEU A 78 -14.82 6.46 -11.69
CA LEU A 78 -14.15 6.54 -10.41
C LEU A 78 -13.15 7.71 -10.39
N SER A 79 -13.53 8.82 -11.01
CA SER A 79 -12.73 10.04 -10.95
C SER A 79 -13.35 10.98 -9.95
N GLY A 80 -12.53 11.47 -9.00
CA GLY A 80 -12.98 12.37 -7.96
C GLY A 80 -12.22 12.22 -6.66
N ASN A 81 -12.65 12.98 -5.68
CA ASN A 81 -12.09 12.97 -4.34
C ASN A 81 -13.05 12.20 -3.42
N TYR A 82 -12.54 11.15 -2.80
CA TYR A 82 -13.31 10.26 -1.94
C TYR A 82 -12.79 10.31 -0.51
N THR A 83 -13.71 10.33 0.43
CA THR A 83 -13.40 10.17 1.85
C THR A 83 -13.01 8.72 2.16
N ARG A 84 -12.40 8.51 3.30
CA ARG A 84 -12.02 7.19 3.80
C ARG A 84 -13.23 6.25 3.92
N GLU A 85 -14.38 6.77 4.33
CA GLU A 85 -15.63 6.04 4.48
C GLU A 85 -16.20 5.63 3.11
N GLU A 86 -16.19 6.52 2.14
CA GLU A 86 -16.62 6.23 0.77
C GLU A 86 -15.76 5.15 0.11
N ILE A 87 -14.42 5.23 0.29
CA ILE A 87 -13.47 4.21 -0.20
C ILE A 87 -13.79 2.85 0.41
N SER A 88 -14.06 2.80 1.72
CA SER A 88 -14.44 1.56 2.41
C SER A 88 -15.75 1.00 1.87
N GLY A 89 -16.74 1.85 1.60
CA GLY A 89 -18.01 1.46 0.99
C GLY A 89 -17.84 0.93 -0.44
N ILE A 90 -16.99 1.57 -1.25
CA ILE A 90 -16.65 1.10 -2.61
C ILE A 90 -15.95 -0.26 -2.55
N ALA A 91 -14.97 -0.42 -1.66
CA ALA A 91 -14.25 -1.67 -1.47
C ALA A 91 -15.19 -2.81 -1.01
N LEU A 92 -16.10 -2.52 -0.10
CA LEU A 92 -17.12 -3.49 0.36
C LEU A 92 -18.00 -3.97 -0.79
N ARG A 93 -18.58 -3.03 -1.56
CA ARG A 93 -19.43 -3.35 -2.73
C ARG A 93 -18.65 -4.09 -3.81
N GLY A 94 -17.45 -3.63 -4.12
CA GLY A 94 -16.58 -4.29 -5.10
C GLY A 94 -16.29 -5.74 -4.69
N ARG A 95 -15.84 -5.96 -3.46
CA ARG A 95 -15.56 -7.32 -2.96
C ARG A 95 -16.80 -8.22 -2.91
N ALA A 96 -17.99 -7.66 -2.62
CA ALA A 96 -19.24 -8.41 -2.62
C ALA A 96 -19.63 -8.93 -4.02
N HIS A 97 -19.25 -8.21 -5.08
CA HIS A 97 -19.51 -8.58 -6.47
C HIS A 97 -18.68 -9.80 -6.94
N PHE A 98 -17.58 -10.11 -6.23
CA PHE A 98 -16.68 -11.20 -6.62
C PHE A 98 -16.75 -12.38 -5.65
N SER A 99 -16.71 -13.60 -6.20
CA SER A 99 -16.51 -14.84 -5.45
C SER A 99 -15.04 -15.02 -5.06
N THR A 100 -14.13 -14.67 -5.97
CA THR A 100 -12.69 -14.57 -5.73
C THR A 100 -12.15 -13.28 -6.34
N LEU A 101 -11.18 -12.65 -5.67
CA LEU A 101 -10.57 -11.41 -6.14
C LEU A 101 -9.09 -11.39 -5.73
N GLY A 102 -8.22 -11.07 -6.66
CA GLY A 102 -6.78 -10.95 -6.44
C GLY A 102 -6.28 -9.60 -6.95
N LEU A 103 -5.62 -8.83 -6.09
CA LEU A 103 -4.90 -7.62 -6.48
C LEU A 103 -3.42 -7.84 -6.23
N LYS A 104 -2.59 -7.61 -7.25
CA LYS A 104 -1.13 -7.68 -7.14
C LYS A 104 -0.49 -6.43 -7.70
N PHE A 105 0.61 -6.02 -7.07
CA PHE A 105 1.41 -4.89 -7.50
C PHE A 105 2.80 -5.36 -7.89
N TYR A 106 3.31 -4.83 -9.01
CA TYR A 106 4.61 -5.15 -9.59
C TYR A 106 5.37 -3.87 -9.87
N ASP A 107 6.69 -3.96 -9.99
CA ASP A 107 7.59 -2.91 -10.45
C ASP A 107 7.48 -1.58 -9.67
N LEU A 108 7.28 -1.67 -8.34
CA LEU A 108 7.12 -0.50 -7.48
C LEU A 108 8.39 0.34 -7.47
N LYS A 109 8.36 1.49 -8.14
CA LYS A 109 9.42 2.50 -8.17
C LYS A 109 9.02 3.66 -7.26
N VAL A 110 9.61 3.70 -6.07
CA VAL A 110 9.32 4.72 -5.05
C VAL A 110 10.30 5.88 -5.21
N SER A 111 9.79 7.09 -5.28
CA SER A 111 10.56 8.33 -5.24
C SER A 111 9.99 9.27 -4.17
N PHE A 112 10.86 9.97 -3.47
CA PHE A 112 10.47 10.96 -2.46
C PHE A 112 10.65 12.34 -3.05
N ARG A 113 9.55 13.05 -3.33
CA ARG A 113 9.58 14.44 -3.80
C ARG A 113 9.88 15.40 -2.66
N GLU A 114 9.37 15.07 -1.48
CA GLU A 114 9.55 15.80 -0.22
C GLU A 114 9.70 14.77 0.92
N LYS A 115 10.11 15.24 2.10
CA LYS A 115 10.36 14.37 3.27
C LYS A 115 9.16 13.48 3.62
N ASP A 116 7.93 13.99 3.45
CA ASP A 116 6.69 13.34 3.86
C ASP A 116 5.75 13.04 2.67
N VAL A 117 6.29 13.08 1.43
CA VAL A 117 5.55 12.79 0.19
C VAL A 117 6.31 11.77 -0.64
N ALA A 118 5.71 10.59 -0.82
CA ALA A 118 6.22 9.54 -1.70
C ALA A 118 5.35 9.44 -2.95
N GLN A 119 6.00 9.39 -4.11
CA GLN A 119 5.39 9.07 -5.39
C GLN A 119 5.82 7.67 -5.80
N VAL A 120 4.88 6.85 -6.24
CA VAL A 120 5.12 5.46 -6.63
C VAL A 120 4.54 5.19 -8.01
N ASN A 121 5.39 4.84 -8.95
CA ASN A 121 4.98 4.26 -10.23
C ASN A 121 4.99 2.75 -10.10
N LEU A 122 3.95 2.09 -10.57
CA LEU A 122 3.80 0.65 -10.45
C LEU A 122 2.85 0.07 -11.49
N THR A 123 2.90 -1.23 -11.67
CA THR A 123 1.91 -2.02 -12.41
C THR A 123 0.98 -2.72 -11.43
N ALA A 124 -0.33 -2.54 -11.58
CA ALA A 124 -1.36 -3.23 -10.83
C ALA A 124 -2.05 -4.26 -11.72
N ARG A 125 -2.22 -5.49 -11.23
CA ARG A 125 -3.02 -6.54 -11.89
C ARG A 125 -4.16 -6.95 -10.98
N LEU A 126 -5.38 -6.82 -11.48
CA LEU A 126 -6.61 -7.24 -10.83
C LEU A 126 -7.13 -8.48 -11.54
N THR A 127 -7.27 -9.58 -10.80
CA THR A 127 -7.86 -10.82 -11.30
C THR A 127 -9.03 -11.22 -10.43
N GLY A 128 -10.02 -11.89 -10.98
CA GLY A 128 -11.14 -12.34 -10.17
C GLY A 128 -12.20 -13.09 -10.95
N LYS A 129 -13.14 -13.67 -10.18
CA LYS A 129 -14.35 -14.28 -10.71
C LYS A 129 -15.55 -13.66 -10.02
N SER A 130 -16.46 -13.08 -10.79
CA SER A 130 -17.69 -12.50 -10.27
C SER A 130 -18.60 -13.59 -9.67
N VAL A 131 -19.58 -13.18 -8.86
CA VAL A 131 -20.61 -14.10 -8.34
C VAL A 131 -21.49 -14.67 -9.47
N TYR A 132 -21.49 -14.04 -10.65
CA TYR A 132 -22.21 -14.49 -11.85
C TYR A 132 -21.35 -15.37 -12.77
N GLY A 133 -20.08 -15.63 -12.41
CA GLY A 133 -19.18 -16.52 -13.14
C GLY A 133 -18.25 -15.83 -14.15
N GLU A 134 -18.39 -14.52 -14.35
CA GLU A 134 -17.52 -13.72 -15.23
C GLU A 134 -16.11 -13.63 -14.66
N GLN A 135 -15.11 -13.77 -15.53
CA GLN A 135 -13.71 -13.62 -15.14
C GLN A 135 -13.18 -12.27 -15.54
N ILE A 136 -12.38 -11.65 -14.68
CA ILE A 136 -11.63 -10.44 -14.97
C ILE A 136 -10.13 -10.71 -14.83
N ASP A 137 -9.36 -10.10 -15.71
CA ASP A 137 -7.89 -10.05 -15.65
C ASP A 137 -7.45 -8.73 -16.30
N GLU A 138 -7.25 -7.72 -15.47
CA GLU A 138 -6.91 -6.39 -15.91
C GLU A 138 -5.55 -5.97 -15.37
N THR A 139 -4.73 -5.38 -16.23
CA THR A 139 -3.43 -4.84 -15.87
C THR A 139 -3.37 -3.37 -16.25
N ARG A 140 -2.91 -2.54 -15.31
CA ARG A 140 -2.83 -1.09 -15.49
C ARG A 140 -1.53 -0.54 -14.90
N GLU A 141 -0.99 0.50 -15.54
CA GLU A 141 0.07 1.30 -14.94
C GLU A 141 -0.53 2.43 -14.12
N LEU A 142 -0.06 2.57 -12.90
CA LEU A 142 -0.56 3.52 -11.93
C LEU A 142 0.55 4.44 -11.43
N LEU A 143 0.17 5.68 -11.20
CA LEU A 143 0.89 6.65 -10.40
C LEU A 143 0.13 6.84 -9.09
N CYS A 144 0.79 6.55 -7.98
CA CYS A 144 0.22 6.71 -6.65
C CYS A 144 1.01 7.74 -5.85
N VAL A 145 0.33 8.54 -5.04
CA VAL A 145 0.97 9.43 -4.07
C VAL A 145 0.57 9.01 -2.67
N LEU A 146 1.56 8.87 -1.79
CA LEU A 146 1.35 8.68 -0.37
C LEU A 146 1.89 9.89 0.39
N LYS A 147 1.18 10.27 1.44
CA LYS A 147 1.61 11.31 2.39
C LYS A 147 1.85 10.69 3.76
N LYS A 148 2.87 11.17 4.45
CA LYS A 148 3.18 10.72 5.80
C LYS A 148 2.48 11.62 6.81
N ILE A 149 1.49 11.05 7.50
CA ILE A 149 0.68 11.71 8.53
C ILE A 149 0.82 10.90 9.81
N ASP A 150 1.16 11.54 10.93
CA ASP A 150 1.38 10.89 12.22
C ASP A 150 2.31 9.66 12.13
N LYS A 151 3.44 9.83 11.44
CA LYS A 151 4.45 8.77 11.20
C LYS A 151 3.95 7.58 10.34
N LYS A 152 2.75 7.65 9.76
CA LYS A 152 2.16 6.62 8.90
C LYS A 152 2.06 7.10 7.46
N TRP A 153 2.49 6.27 6.51
CA TRP A 153 2.26 6.51 5.09
C TRP A 153 0.82 6.17 4.73
N LEU A 154 0.07 7.12 4.18
CA LEU A 154 -1.33 6.97 3.80
C LEU A 154 -1.49 7.32 2.33
N PHE A 155 -2.31 6.56 1.61
CA PHE A 155 -2.64 6.86 0.22
C PHE A 155 -3.40 8.18 0.13
N SER A 156 -2.99 9.03 -0.81
CA SER A 156 -3.56 10.37 -1.07
C SER A 156 -4.06 10.51 -2.50
N SER A 157 -3.47 9.80 -3.48
CA SER A 157 -4.02 9.75 -4.84
C SER A 157 -3.63 8.49 -5.58
N PHE A 158 -4.50 8.12 -6.53
CA PHE A 158 -4.29 7.10 -7.55
C PHE A 158 -4.66 7.66 -8.92
N GLU A 159 -3.77 7.50 -9.88
CA GLU A 159 -3.96 7.90 -11.27
C GLU A 159 -3.63 6.72 -12.18
N VAL A 160 -4.50 6.41 -13.11
CA VAL A 160 -4.22 5.43 -14.19
C VAL A 160 -3.47 6.15 -15.29
N ILE A 161 -2.22 5.73 -15.56
CA ILE A 161 -1.36 6.31 -16.59
C ILE A 161 -1.63 5.62 -17.92
N GLU A 162 -1.71 4.29 -17.94
CA GLU A 162 -1.87 3.49 -19.13
C GLU A 162 -2.67 2.21 -18.87
N ILE A 163 -3.44 1.79 -19.86
CA ILE A 163 -4.19 0.54 -19.86
C ILE A 163 -3.42 -0.44 -20.71
N LEU A 164 -2.80 -1.43 -20.08
CA LEU A 164 -2.10 -2.50 -20.78
C LEU A 164 -3.12 -3.52 -21.27
N LYS A 165 -3.55 -3.39 -22.53
CA LYS A 165 -4.36 -4.42 -23.21
C LYS A 165 -3.44 -5.58 -23.58
N ARG A 166 -3.81 -6.79 -23.17
CA ARG A 166 -3.24 -8.03 -23.71
C ARG A 166 -3.97 -8.46 -24.96
#